data_7ce2431e9841b193c7374a7294cd8df7
#
_entry.id   7ce2431e9841b193c7374a7294cd8df7
#
_cell.length_a   1.000
_cell.length_b   1.000
_cell.length_c   1.000
_cell.angle_alpha   90.00
_cell.angle_beta   90.00
_cell.angle_gamma   90.00
#
_symmetry.space_group_name_H-M   'P 1'
#
loop_
_entity.id
_entity.type
_entity.pdbx_description
1 polymer ?
#
loop_
_entity_poly.entity_id
_entity_poly.type
_entity_poly.pdbx_seq_one_letter_code
_entity_poly.pdbx_strand_id
1 'polypeptide(L)'
;MKPVRKLLWFLSVLAATALAVVVGFWLRPVSYFNALLYFQMAMSGAKGQNITVAGHRIHYYVQGPESGLPIVLVHGLGGHCEDWRNLAPYLVHSGFRVYTPDLPGYGRSEKPADFSYSIPEEAAAVVGFMDALGLKQVDLGGWSMGGWIVQHVAHDHPERIRRLILFDSAGIYEAPAWDTALFTPTSTGELDRLDALLMPHPPTVPGFIARDVLRNSRNNAWVIHRALETMLKGHDTTDDLLPKLKMPVLIVWGDKDFITPLSQGKTIHKLIPQSQLDVVPGCGHLAPVQCADLIGPNFADFLK
;
A
#
# COMPACT_ATOMS: atom_id res chain seq x y z
N MET A 1 25.15 -48.88 -22.17
CA MET A 1 25.31 -48.35 -20.78
C MET A 1 25.43 -46.83 -20.66
N LYS A 2 26.07 -46.09 -21.62
CA LYS A 2 26.21 -44.64 -21.56
C LYS A 2 24.88 -43.81 -21.51
N PRO A 3 23.80 -44.10 -22.29
CA PRO A 3 22.57 -43.30 -22.27
C PRO A 3 21.77 -43.44 -20.97
N VAL A 4 21.67 -44.64 -20.41
CA VAL A 4 20.96 -44.90 -19.16
C VAL A 4 21.60 -44.13 -17.97
N ARG A 5 22.94 -44.09 -17.90
CA ARG A 5 23.66 -43.37 -16.87
C ARG A 5 23.44 -41.84 -16.95
N LYS A 6 23.34 -41.29 -18.17
CA LYS A 6 22.99 -39.87 -18.37
C LYS A 6 21.56 -39.57 -17.95
N LEU A 7 20.61 -40.45 -18.28
CA LEU A 7 19.21 -40.29 -17.87
C LEU A 7 19.06 -40.34 -16.34
N LEU A 8 19.70 -41.34 -15.70
CA LEU A 8 19.68 -41.43 -14.22
C LEU A 8 20.29 -40.18 -13.55
N TRP A 9 21.40 -39.67 -14.06
CA TRP A 9 22.01 -38.42 -13.58
C TRP A 9 21.06 -37.24 -13.73
N PHE A 10 20.42 -37.09 -14.91
CA PHE A 10 19.45 -36.03 -15.17
C PHE A 10 18.25 -36.10 -14.21
N LEU A 11 17.69 -37.29 -14.01
CA LEU A 11 16.57 -37.51 -13.06
C LEU A 11 16.98 -37.21 -11.61
N SER A 12 18.22 -37.55 -11.22
CA SER A 12 18.74 -37.25 -9.88
C SER A 12 18.90 -35.74 -9.68
N VAL A 13 19.39 -35.02 -10.69
CA VAL A 13 19.50 -33.55 -10.65
C VAL A 13 18.11 -32.91 -10.55
N LEU A 14 17.16 -33.38 -11.35
CA LEU A 14 15.78 -32.89 -11.32
C LEU A 14 15.13 -33.11 -9.94
N ALA A 15 15.29 -34.31 -9.37
CA ALA A 15 14.76 -34.65 -8.05
C ALA A 15 15.41 -33.77 -6.94
N ALA A 16 16.73 -33.56 -6.99
CA ALA A 16 17.44 -32.71 -6.07
C ALA A 16 17.00 -31.24 -6.17
N THR A 17 16.79 -30.75 -7.40
CA THR A 17 16.27 -29.39 -7.63
C THR A 17 14.84 -29.24 -7.10
N ALA A 18 13.96 -30.20 -7.38
CA ALA A 18 12.58 -30.19 -6.85
C ALA A 18 12.56 -30.20 -5.31
N LEU A 19 13.40 -31.04 -4.69
CA LEU A 19 13.54 -31.08 -3.25
C LEU A 19 14.04 -29.73 -2.69
N ALA A 20 15.04 -29.12 -3.31
CA ALA A 20 15.57 -27.82 -2.90
C ALA A 20 14.50 -26.71 -2.99
N VAL A 21 13.65 -26.72 -4.03
CA VAL A 21 12.53 -25.79 -4.17
C VAL A 21 11.51 -25.99 -3.05
N VAL A 22 11.12 -27.25 -2.76
CA VAL A 22 10.18 -27.55 -1.66
C VAL A 22 10.74 -27.14 -0.32
N VAL A 23 11.98 -27.48 -0.02
CA VAL A 23 12.64 -27.07 1.23
C VAL A 23 12.77 -25.55 1.31
N GLY A 24 13.15 -24.91 0.22
CA GLY A 24 13.23 -23.45 0.13
C GLY A 24 11.87 -22.78 0.43
N PHE A 25 10.79 -23.30 -0.14
CA PHE A 25 9.43 -22.81 0.15
C PHE A 25 9.07 -22.97 1.63
N TRP A 26 9.36 -24.12 2.25
CA TRP A 26 9.09 -24.33 3.67
C TRP A 26 9.89 -23.40 4.60
N LEU A 27 11.10 -23.05 4.19
CA LEU A 27 11.99 -22.17 4.99
C LEU A 27 11.71 -20.69 4.78
N ARG A 28 11.26 -20.29 3.56
CA ARG A 28 11.11 -18.89 3.12
C ARG A 28 9.86 -18.67 2.27
N PRO A 29 8.66 -19.03 2.75
CA PRO A 29 7.42 -18.93 1.96
C PRO A 29 7.12 -17.51 1.51
N VAL A 30 7.42 -16.48 2.31
CA VAL A 30 7.24 -15.07 1.96
C VAL A 30 8.08 -14.68 0.73
N SER A 31 9.30 -15.19 0.61
CA SER A 31 10.15 -14.92 -0.56
C SER A 31 9.56 -15.49 -1.85
N TYR A 32 8.97 -16.69 -1.78
CA TYR A 32 8.27 -17.30 -2.91
C TYR A 32 6.98 -16.55 -3.26
N PHE A 33 6.24 -16.13 -2.25
CA PHE A 33 5.05 -15.29 -2.45
C PHE A 33 5.41 -13.96 -3.13
N ASN A 34 6.47 -13.29 -2.67
CA ASN A 34 6.94 -12.05 -3.28
C ASN A 34 7.41 -12.28 -4.73
N ALA A 35 8.11 -13.39 -5.02
CA ALA A 35 8.50 -13.72 -6.39
C ALA A 35 7.27 -13.93 -7.30
N LEU A 36 6.21 -14.57 -6.79
CA LEU A 36 4.94 -14.70 -7.51
C LEU A 36 4.27 -13.35 -7.73
N LEU A 37 4.24 -12.49 -6.72
CA LEU A 37 3.73 -11.12 -6.84
C LEU A 37 4.46 -10.33 -7.93
N TYR A 38 5.79 -10.34 -7.92
CA TYR A 38 6.60 -9.64 -8.93
C TYR A 38 6.36 -10.18 -10.33
N PHE A 39 6.19 -11.49 -10.46
CA PHE A 39 5.80 -12.12 -11.73
C PHE A 39 4.41 -11.66 -12.19
N GLN A 40 3.43 -11.63 -11.29
CA GLN A 40 2.08 -11.12 -11.60
C GLN A 40 2.11 -9.66 -12.02
N MET A 41 2.87 -8.80 -11.32
CA MET A 41 3.06 -7.40 -11.70
C MET A 41 3.66 -7.27 -13.11
N ALA A 42 4.70 -8.05 -13.43
CA ALA A 42 5.29 -8.04 -14.76
C ALA A 42 4.30 -8.50 -15.83
N MET A 43 3.51 -9.55 -15.56
CA MET A 43 2.47 -10.05 -16.47
C MET A 43 1.31 -9.08 -16.67
N SER A 44 1.01 -8.22 -15.71
CA SER A 44 0.01 -7.16 -15.85
C SER A 44 0.52 -5.93 -16.64
N GLY A 45 1.77 -5.96 -17.11
CA GLY A 45 2.41 -4.86 -17.82
C GLY A 45 2.96 -3.75 -16.92
N ALA A 46 2.98 -3.96 -15.60
CA ALA A 46 3.59 -3.04 -14.68
C ALA A 46 5.13 -3.08 -14.79
N LYS A 47 5.75 -1.92 -14.92
CA LYS A 47 7.21 -1.78 -15.04
C LYS A 47 7.77 -1.27 -13.71
N GLY A 48 8.55 -2.11 -13.01
CA GLY A 48 9.28 -1.71 -11.82
C GLY A 48 10.46 -0.79 -12.18
N GLN A 49 10.57 0.34 -11.50
CA GLN A 49 11.61 1.36 -11.74
C GLN A 49 12.12 1.91 -10.41
N ASN A 50 13.22 2.64 -10.47
CA ASN A 50 13.76 3.39 -9.33
C ASN A 50 14.01 4.83 -9.76
N ILE A 51 13.81 5.75 -8.82
CA ILE A 51 14.12 7.17 -8.98
C ILE A 51 14.73 7.71 -7.69
N THR A 52 15.49 8.76 -7.77
CA THR A 52 16.09 9.41 -6.58
C THR A 52 15.23 10.61 -6.19
N VAL A 53 14.80 10.67 -4.94
CA VAL A 53 14.04 11.76 -4.34
C VAL A 53 14.79 12.23 -3.08
N ALA A 54 15.16 13.48 -3.03
CA ALA A 54 15.92 14.07 -1.91
C ALA A 54 17.16 13.24 -1.49
N GLY A 55 17.84 12.62 -2.44
CA GLY A 55 19.02 11.78 -2.19
C GLY A 55 18.73 10.29 -1.92
N HIS A 56 17.48 9.92 -1.72
CA HIS A 56 17.07 8.54 -1.42
C HIS A 56 16.47 7.84 -2.63
N ARG A 57 16.76 6.55 -2.78
CA ARG A 57 16.22 5.72 -3.85
C ARG A 57 14.81 5.28 -3.53
N ILE A 58 13.86 5.68 -4.38
CA ILE A 58 12.45 5.28 -4.35
C ILE A 58 12.20 4.26 -5.45
N HIS A 59 11.69 3.09 -5.06
CA HIS A 59 11.17 2.10 -6.00
C HIS A 59 9.70 2.40 -6.29
N TYR A 60 9.25 2.17 -7.52
CA TYR A 60 7.85 2.32 -7.90
C TYR A 60 7.50 1.42 -9.07
N TYR A 61 6.21 1.10 -9.22
CA TYR A 61 5.68 0.59 -10.47
C TYR A 61 5.00 1.68 -11.27
N VAL A 62 5.10 1.56 -12.60
CA VAL A 62 4.31 2.34 -13.56
C VAL A 62 3.63 1.40 -14.54
N GLN A 63 2.35 1.66 -14.84
CA GLN A 63 1.57 0.88 -15.80
C GLN A 63 0.52 1.75 -16.51
N GLY A 64 0.00 1.25 -17.64
CA GLY A 64 -0.93 2.00 -18.48
C GLY A 64 -0.25 2.77 -19.61
N PRO A 65 -1.04 3.44 -20.49
CA PRO A 65 -0.54 4.14 -21.67
C PRO A 65 0.36 5.32 -21.30
N GLU A 66 1.40 5.60 -22.10
CA GLU A 66 2.32 6.70 -21.83
C GLU A 66 1.64 8.07 -21.89
N SER A 67 0.62 8.21 -22.75
CA SER A 67 -0.20 9.41 -22.88
C SER A 67 -1.35 9.49 -21.87
N GLY A 68 -1.49 8.49 -20.99
CA GLY A 68 -2.58 8.44 -20.01
C GLY A 68 -2.46 9.54 -18.96
N LEU A 69 -3.61 9.98 -18.43
CA LEU A 69 -3.63 10.91 -17.32
C LEU A 69 -2.94 10.29 -16.10
N PRO A 70 -1.98 10.99 -15.47
CA PRO A 70 -1.23 10.42 -14.38
C PRO A 70 -2.08 10.36 -13.10
N ILE A 71 -2.03 9.20 -12.45
CA ILE A 71 -2.53 8.98 -11.09
C ILE A 71 -1.42 8.37 -10.22
N VAL A 72 -1.23 8.91 -9.03
CA VAL A 72 -0.30 8.39 -8.02
C VAL A 72 -1.10 7.78 -6.88
N LEU A 73 -0.76 6.54 -6.48
CA LEU A 73 -1.43 5.81 -5.40
C LEU A 73 -0.43 5.49 -4.29
N VAL A 74 -0.68 6.03 -3.09
CA VAL A 74 0.21 5.98 -1.93
C VAL A 74 -0.31 4.95 -0.92
N HIS A 75 0.52 3.93 -0.61
CA HIS A 75 0.18 2.83 0.30
C HIS A 75 0.12 3.25 1.78
N GLY A 76 -0.45 2.39 2.63
CA GLY A 76 -0.54 2.58 4.08
C GLY A 76 0.70 2.17 4.86
N LEU A 77 0.62 2.26 6.19
CA LEU A 77 1.68 1.83 7.12
C LEU A 77 2.01 0.35 6.93
N GLY A 78 3.28 0.03 6.73
CA GLY A 78 3.74 -1.34 6.48
C GLY A 78 3.39 -1.88 5.09
N GLY A 79 2.72 -1.11 4.25
CA GLY A 79 2.36 -1.46 2.88
C GLY A 79 3.51 -1.32 1.88
N HIS A 80 3.20 -1.57 0.62
CA HIS A 80 4.13 -1.47 -0.51
C HIS A 80 3.38 -1.27 -1.84
N CYS A 81 4.12 -0.92 -2.87
CA CYS A 81 3.55 -0.57 -4.19
C CYS A 81 2.69 -1.68 -4.83
N GLU A 82 2.94 -2.95 -4.52
CA GLU A 82 2.16 -4.09 -5.02
C GLU A 82 0.77 -4.23 -4.40
N ASP A 83 0.46 -3.50 -3.33
CA ASP A 83 -0.87 -3.52 -2.71
C ASP A 83 -1.95 -3.02 -3.67
N TRP A 84 -1.58 -2.21 -4.63
CA TRP A 84 -2.47 -1.66 -5.66
C TRP A 84 -2.71 -2.60 -6.85
N ARG A 85 -2.13 -3.82 -6.86
CA ARG A 85 -2.17 -4.75 -8.00
C ARG A 85 -3.57 -5.13 -8.47
N ASN A 86 -4.53 -5.20 -7.54
CA ASN A 86 -5.91 -5.58 -7.86
C ASN A 86 -6.75 -4.39 -8.35
N LEU A 87 -6.43 -3.18 -7.90
CA LEU A 87 -7.18 -1.97 -8.24
C LEU A 87 -6.62 -1.26 -9.50
N ALA A 88 -5.29 -1.23 -9.66
CA ALA A 88 -4.64 -0.54 -10.78
C ALA A 88 -5.11 -0.97 -12.17
N PRO A 89 -5.44 -2.24 -12.45
CA PRO A 89 -5.97 -2.65 -13.76
C PRO A 89 -7.25 -1.91 -14.18
N TYR A 90 -8.14 -1.57 -13.27
CA TYR A 90 -9.36 -0.79 -13.58
C TYR A 90 -9.01 0.61 -14.11
N LEU A 91 -7.99 1.24 -13.53
CA LEU A 91 -7.50 2.54 -13.95
C LEU A 91 -6.80 2.48 -15.30
N VAL A 92 -5.97 1.47 -15.49
CA VAL A 92 -5.28 1.24 -16.78
C VAL A 92 -6.28 1.02 -17.90
N HIS A 93 -7.34 0.23 -17.68
CA HIS A 93 -8.41 0.03 -18.66
C HIS A 93 -9.21 1.33 -18.94
N SER A 94 -9.27 2.23 -17.96
CA SER A 94 -9.87 3.57 -18.13
C SER A 94 -8.90 4.61 -18.73
N GLY A 95 -7.72 4.19 -19.16
CA GLY A 95 -6.76 5.03 -19.86
C GLY A 95 -5.80 5.83 -18.98
N PHE A 96 -5.73 5.54 -17.68
CA PHE A 96 -4.80 6.22 -16.78
C PHE A 96 -3.38 5.66 -16.87
N ARG A 97 -2.41 6.52 -16.58
CA ARG A 97 -1.02 6.16 -16.29
C ARG A 97 -0.86 6.09 -14.78
N VAL A 98 -0.78 4.86 -14.26
CA VAL A 98 -0.79 4.59 -12.81
C VAL A 98 0.63 4.48 -12.29
N TYR A 99 0.94 5.24 -11.25
CA TYR A 99 2.20 5.23 -10.52
C TYR A 99 1.94 4.79 -9.07
N THR A 100 2.66 3.79 -8.62
CA THR A 100 2.57 3.28 -7.25
C THR A 100 3.96 3.26 -6.63
N PRO A 101 4.38 4.31 -5.91
CA PRO A 101 5.66 4.33 -5.21
C PRO A 101 5.64 3.46 -3.95
N ASP A 102 6.78 2.87 -3.62
CA ASP A 102 7.13 2.51 -2.25
C ASP A 102 7.62 3.77 -1.54
N LEU A 103 6.98 4.20 -0.47
CA LEU A 103 7.45 5.32 0.34
C LEU A 103 8.85 5.05 0.93
N PRO A 104 9.64 6.09 1.32
CA PRO A 104 10.86 5.89 2.09
C PRO A 104 10.64 4.96 3.29
N GLY A 105 11.51 3.99 3.49
CA GLY A 105 11.35 3.00 4.58
C GLY A 105 10.54 1.76 4.23
N TYR A 106 9.78 1.76 3.14
CA TYR A 106 8.84 0.70 2.80
C TYR A 106 9.25 -0.06 1.53
N GLY A 107 8.67 -1.24 1.35
CA GLY A 107 8.85 -2.06 0.16
C GLY A 107 10.32 -2.24 -0.23
N ARG A 108 10.64 -1.90 -1.47
CA ARG A 108 11.99 -1.94 -2.07
C ARG A 108 12.68 -0.58 -2.09
N SER A 109 12.05 0.48 -1.57
CA SER A 109 12.69 1.78 -1.39
C SER A 109 13.77 1.74 -0.33
N GLU A 110 14.64 2.73 -0.35
CA GLU A 110 15.65 2.92 0.68
C GLU A 110 15.00 3.14 2.05
N LYS A 111 15.71 2.74 3.11
CA LYS A 111 15.28 2.91 4.50
C LYS A 111 16.25 3.85 5.22
N PRO A 112 16.14 5.17 4.99
CA PRO A 112 17.12 6.11 5.54
C PRO A 112 16.96 6.22 7.06
N ALA A 113 18.08 6.15 7.79
CA ALA A 113 18.08 6.24 9.25
C ALA A 113 17.84 7.66 9.76
N ASP A 114 18.13 8.65 8.93
CA ASP A 114 17.96 10.09 9.18
C ASP A 114 16.59 10.63 8.77
N PHE A 115 15.74 9.82 8.13
CA PHE A 115 14.35 10.17 7.81
C PHE A 115 13.45 10.03 9.03
N SER A 116 12.58 11.01 9.30
CA SER A 116 11.73 11.02 10.51
C SER A 116 10.54 10.09 10.44
N TYR A 117 10.10 9.74 9.21
CA TYR A 117 8.85 9.01 8.95
C TYR A 117 7.59 9.72 9.48
N SER A 118 7.66 11.05 9.64
CA SER A 118 6.50 11.88 9.97
C SER A 118 5.61 12.08 8.74
N ILE A 119 4.33 12.35 8.96
CA ILE A 119 3.39 12.59 7.85
C ILE A 119 3.84 13.75 6.95
N PRO A 120 4.31 14.92 7.48
CA PRO A 120 4.81 15.98 6.63
C PRO A 120 6.04 15.60 5.79
N GLU A 121 6.96 14.79 6.32
CA GLU A 121 8.15 14.38 5.57
C GLU A 121 7.81 13.35 4.50
N GLU A 122 6.89 12.42 4.78
CA GLU A 122 6.35 11.50 3.77
C GLU A 122 5.57 12.27 2.69
N ALA A 123 4.81 13.30 3.05
CA ALA A 123 4.12 14.17 2.08
C ALA A 123 5.13 14.89 1.17
N ALA A 124 6.22 15.41 1.72
CA ALA A 124 7.32 16.00 0.95
C ALA A 124 7.99 14.98 0.02
N ALA A 125 8.13 13.72 0.46
CA ALA A 125 8.64 12.65 -0.39
C ALA A 125 7.71 12.33 -1.57
N VAL A 126 6.38 12.35 -1.37
CA VAL A 126 5.40 12.20 -2.47
C VAL A 126 5.49 13.34 -3.47
N VAL A 127 5.60 14.60 -3.00
CA VAL A 127 5.79 15.77 -3.89
C VAL A 127 7.11 15.64 -4.65
N GLY A 128 8.20 15.31 -3.97
CA GLY A 128 9.51 15.09 -4.59
C GLY A 128 9.50 13.95 -5.62
N PHE A 129 8.72 12.89 -5.38
CA PHE A 129 8.51 11.82 -6.36
C PHE A 129 7.80 12.33 -7.63
N MET A 130 6.75 13.13 -7.45
CA MET A 130 6.05 13.77 -8.58
C MET A 130 6.99 14.69 -9.37
N ASP A 131 7.81 15.48 -8.68
CA ASP A 131 8.77 16.40 -9.31
C ASP A 131 9.85 15.66 -10.09
N ALA A 132 10.43 14.61 -9.50
CA ALA A 132 11.46 13.79 -10.14
C ALA A 132 10.97 13.11 -11.43
N LEU A 133 9.66 12.82 -11.52
CA LEU A 133 8.99 12.28 -12.72
C LEU A 133 8.45 13.35 -13.66
N GLY A 134 8.55 14.64 -13.32
CA GLY A 134 8.00 15.74 -14.11
C GLY A 134 6.46 15.78 -14.15
N LEU A 135 5.80 15.15 -13.17
CA LEU A 135 4.34 15.11 -13.05
C LEU A 135 3.84 16.43 -12.49
N LYS A 136 3.42 17.35 -13.36
CA LYS A 136 2.98 18.69 -12.95
C LYS A 136 1.66 18.68 -12.17
N GLN A 137 0.72 17.84 -12.61
CA GLN A 137 -0.59 17.67 -11.99
C GLN A 137 -1.04 16.21 -12.11
N VAL A 138 -1.59 15.64 -11.04
CA VAL A 138 -2.01 14.24 -10.95
C VAL A 138 -3.40 14.11 -10.32
N ASP A 139 -4.05 12.97 -10.53
CA ASP A 139 -5.00 12.45 -9.56
C ASP A 139 -4.19 11.77 -8.47
N LEU A 140 -4.56 11.95 -7.20
CA LEU A 140 -3.78 11.48 -6.08
C LEU A 140 -4.66 10.63 -5.16
N GLY A 141 -4.28 9.37 -4.96
CA GLY A 141 -4.97 8.47 -4.07
C GLY A 141 -4.08 7.99 -2.92
N GLY A 142 -4.66 7.79 -1.75
CA GLY A 142 -3.92 7.26 -0.61
C GLY A 142 -4.78 6.35 0.27
N TRP A 143 -4.15 5.31 0.82
CA TRP A 143 -4.78 4.33 1.68
C TRP A 143 -4.23 4.39 3.09
N SER A 144 -5.12 4.46 4.13
CA SER A 144 -4.74 4.46 5.54
C SER A 144 -3.77 5.63 5.86
N MET A 145 -2.56 5.37 6.35
CA MET A 145 -1.48 6.36 6.48
C MET A 145 -1.22 7.11 5.18
N GLY A 146 -1.23 6.42 4.03
CA GLY A 146 -1.11 7.06 2.71
C GLY A 146 -2.23 8.05 2.44
N GLY A 147 -3.45 7.76 2.92
CA GLY A 147 -4.58 8.69 2.88
C GLY A 147 -4.29 9.97 3.68
N TRP A 148 -3.72 9.83 4.87
CA TRP A 148 -3.29 10.98 5.68
C TRP A 148 -2.21 11.82 4.97
N ILE A 149 -1.22 11.17 4.40
CA ILE A 149 -0.14 11.80 3.62
C ILE A 149 -0.71 12.62 2.45
N VAL A 150 -1.60 12.03 1.66
CA VAL A 150 -2.14 12.72 0.46
C VAL A 150 -3.11 13.85 0.80
N GLN A 151 -3.72 13.85 1.99
CA GLN A 151 -4.49 14.99 2.50
C GLN A 151 -3.58 16.22 2.70
N HIS A 152 -2.38 16.03 3.28
CA HIS A 152 -1.38 17.10 3.41
C HIS A 152 -0.91 17.59 2.05
N VAL A 153 -0.54 16.68 1.14
CA VAL A 153 -0.14 17.06 -0.23
C VAL A 153 -1.23 17.87 -0.93
N ALA A 154 -2.49 17.45 -0.81
CA ALA A 154 -3.63 18.14 -1.44
C ALA A 154 -3.92 19.52 -0.83
N HIS A 155 -3.66 19.70 0.45
CA HIS A 155 -3.78 20.99 1.14
C HIS A 155 -2.65 21.94 0.78
N ASP A 156 -1.40 21.47 0.81
CA ASP A 156 -0.21 22.30 0.67
C ASP A 156 0.10 22.63 -0.80
N HIS A 157 -0.33 21.74 -1.74
CA HIS A 157 -0.10 21.85 -3.17
C HIS A 157 -1.39 21.64 -3.99
N PRO A 158 -2.48 22.38 -3.74
CA PRO A 158 -3.78 22.12 -4.37
C PRO A 158 -3.75 22.24 -5.90
N GLU A 159 -2.85 23.06 -6.47
CA GLU A 159 -2.66 23.21 -7.92
C GLU A 159 -2.07 21.97 -8.58
N ARG A 160 -1.44 21.08 -7.80
CA ARG A 160 -0.84 19.83 -8.27
C ARG A 160 -1.84 18.69 -8.33
N ILE A 161 -3.03 18.84 -7.71
CA ILE A 161 -3.99 17.75 -7.51
C ILE A 161 -5.28 18.05 -8.25
N ARG A 162 -5.62 17.21 -9.26
CA ARG A 162 -6.88 17.31 -9.99
C ARG A 162 -8.06 16.76 -9.19
N ARG A 163 -7.87 15.58 -8.63
CA ARG A 163 -8.84 14.87 -7.79
C ARG A 163 -8.11 14.15 -6.68
N LEU A 164 -8.73 14.05 -5.53
CA LEU A 164 -8.20 13.35 -4.35
C LEU A 164 -9.05 12.12 -4.06
N ILE A 165 -8.41 10.99 -3.77
CA ILE A 165 -9.08 9.74 -3.41
C ILE A 165 -8.52 9.22 -2.08
N LEU A 166 -9.42 8.95 -1.14
CA LEU A 166 -9.08 8.51 0.22
C LEU A 166 -9.68 7.11 0.43
N PHE A 167 -8.81 6.11 0.64
CA PHE A 167 -9.23 4.74 0.94
C PHE A 167 -8.97 4.44 2.41
N ASP A 168 -10.02 4.15 3.20
CA ASP A 168 -9.90 3.77 4.62
C ASP A 168 -8.86 4.65 5.35
N SER A 169 -8.96 5.97 5.14
CA SER A 169 -7.89 6.92 5.41
C SER A 169 -7.77 7.24 6.90
N ALA A 170 -6.55 7.30 7.42
CA ALA A 170 -6.26 8.02 8.65
C ALA A 170 -6.24 9.55 8.37
N GLY A 171 -5.96 10.37 9.41
CA GLY A 171 -5.69 11.80 9.27
C GLY A 171 -6.52 12.70 10.19
N ILE A 172 -7.69 12.26 10.66
CA ILE A 172 -8.45 12.98 11.68
C ILE A 172 -8.03 12.55 13.09
N TYR A 173 -8.23 13.45 14.06
CA TYR A 173 -7.87 13.16 15.44
C TYR A 173 -8.85 12.16 16.07
N GLU A 174 -8.40 10.93 16.20
CA GLU A 174 -9.10 9.88 16.92
C GLU A 174 -8.07 8.91 17.51
N ALA A 175 -8.10 8.73 18.83
CA ALA A 175 -7.19 7.79 19.49
C ALA A 175 -7.51 6.36 19.03
N PRO A 176 -6.51 5.53 18.64
CA PRO A 176 -6.74 4.15 18.26
C PRO A 176 -7.42 3.38 19.39
N ALA A 177 -8.49 2.64 19.06
CA ALA A 177 -9.18 1.75 19.99
C ALA A 177 -8.48 0.36 20.14
N TRP A 178 -7.35 0.19 19.44
CA TRP A 178 -6.57 -1.06 19.37
C TRP A 178 -5.11 -0.82 19.79
N ASP A 179 -4.43 -1.91 20.15
CA ASP A 179 -3.02 -1.87 20.56
C ASP A 179 -2.11 -1.61 19.35
N THR A 180 -1.46 -0.46 19.32
CA THR A 180 -0.57 -0.04 18.22
C THR A 180 0.65 -0.95 18.07
N ALA A 181 1.06 -1.69 19.11
CA ALA A 181 2.14 -2.67 19.04
C ALA A 181 1.82 -3.84 18.07
N LEU A 182 0.55 -4.06 17.75
CA LEU A 182 0.13 -5.10 16.79
C LEU A 182 0.67 -4.86 15.38
N PHE A 183 1.05 -3.63 15.01
CA PHE A 183 1.68 -3.38 13.71
C PHE A 183 3.12 -3.91 13.60
N THR A 184 3.71 -4.36 14.70
CA THR A 184 5.01 -5.04 14.75
C THR A 184 4.91 -6.36 15.52
N PRO A 185 4.08 -7.31 15.06
CA PRO A 185 3.79 -8.52 15.81
C PRO A 185 5.05 -9.36 16.04
N THR A 186 5.19 -9.89 17.25
CA THR A 186 6.31 -10.73 17.70
C THR A 186 5.92 -12.20 17.86
N SER A 187 4.63 -12.47 17.90
CA SER A 187 4.03 -13.81 18.06
C SER A 187 2.92 -14.04 17.02
N THR A 188 2.61 -15.31 16.77
CA THR A 188 1.49 -15.69 15.89
C THR A 188 0.16 -15.20 16.43
N GLY A 189 -0.04 -15.20 17.76
CA GLY A 189 -1.27 -14.67 18.36
C GLY A 189 -1.43 -13.15 18.19
N GLU A 190 -0.33 -12.38 18.12
CA GLU A 190 -0.39 -10.95 17.77
C GLU A 190 -0.67 -10.76 16.28
N LEU A 191 -0.09 -11.60 15.42
CA LEU A 191 -0.38 -11.59 13.99
C LEU A 191 -1.87 -11.88 13.73
N ASP A 192 -2.43 -12.91 14.37
CA ASP A 192 -3.85 -13.26 14.25
C ASP A 192 -4.76 -12.10 14.72
N ARG A 193 -4.36 -11.38 15.80
CA ARG A 193 -5.09 -10.19 16.27
C ARG A 193 -5.00 -9.02 15.29
N LEU A 194 -3.84 -8.79 14.69
CA LEU A 194 -3.69 -7.78 13.64
C LEU A 194 -4.55 -8.11 12.43
N ASP A 195 -4.51 -9.36 11.96
CA ASP A 195 -5.30 -9.81 10.81
C ASP A 195 -6.81 -9.64 11.07
N ALA A 196 -7.26 -9.88 12.30
CA ALA A 196 -8.66 -9.68 12.70
C ALA A 196 -9.09 -8.19 12.71
N LEU A 197 -8.16 -7.25 12.91
CA LEU A 197 -8.42 -5.82 12.80
C LEU A 197 -8.45 -5.37 11.32
N LEU A 198 -7.59 -5.97 10.50
CA LEU A 198 -7.45 -5.60 9.08
C LEU A 198 -8.57 -6.18 8.22
N MET A 199 -9.11 -7.34 8.58
CA MET A 199 -10.02 -8.11 7.74
C MET A 199 -11.18 -8.70 8.55
N PRO A 200 -12.44 -8.62 8.08
CA PRO A 200 -13.58 -9.22 8.78
C PRO A 200 -13.52 -10.75 8.82
N HIS A 201 -12.85 -11.37 7.84
CA HIS A 201 -12.68 -12.82 7.71
C HIS A 201 -11.22 -13.17 7.39
N PRO A 202 -10.30 -13.07 8.37
CA PRO A 202 -8.90 -13.36 8.14
C PRO A 202 -8.69 -14.85 7.84
N PRO A 203 -7.83 -15.20 6.85
CA PRO A 203 -7.50 -16.59 6.58
C PRO A 203 -6.67 -17.18 7.72
N THR A 204 -6.83 -18.47 7.99
CA THR A 204 -5.91 -19.18 8.89
C THR A 204 -4.55 -19.30 8.22
N VAL A 205 -3.53 -18.68 8.81
CA VAL A 205 -2.16 -18.70 8.29
C VAL A 205 -1.41 -19.92 8.84
N PRO A 206 -0.91 -20.85 8.00
CA PRO A 206 -0.11 -21.98 8.46
C PRO A 206 1.12 -21.52 9.27
N GLY A 207 1.44 -22.23 10.36
CA GLY A 207 2.47 -21.79 11.31
C GLY A 207 3.88 -21.60 10.70
N PHE A 208 4.24 -22.30 9.62
CA PHE A 208 5.52 -22.09 8.94
C PHE A 208 5.52 -20.77 8.14
N ILE A 209 4.37 -20.35 7.58
CA ILE A 209 4.20 -19.07 6.91
C ILE A 209 4.22 -17.94 7.96
N ALA A 210 3.44 -18.07 9.02
CA ALA A 210 3.40 -17.09 10.12
C ALA A 210 4.79 -16.80 10.68
N ARG A 211 5.63 -17.85 10.90
CA ARG A 211 7.02 -17.67 11.35
C ARG A 211 7.88 -16.87 10.39
N ASP A 212 7.70 -17.03 9.08
CA ASP A 212 8.45 -16.28 8.08
C ASP A 212 7.93 -14.85 7.96
N VAL A 213 6.61 -14.62 8.06
CA VAL A 213 6.01 -13.29 8.16
C VAL A 213 6.60 -12.53 9.35
N LEU A 214 6.58 -13.11 10.54
CA LEU A 214 7.14 -12.51 11.75
C LEU A 214 8.64 -12.20 11.61
N ARG A 215 9.40 -13.07 10.95
CA ARG A 215 10.83 -12.84 10.68
C ARG A 215 11.04 -11.62 9.76
N ASN A 216 10.23 -11.49 8.71
CA ASN A 216 10.32 -10.37 7.79
C ASN A 216 9.83 -9.05 8.43
N SER A 217 8.76 -9.10 9.24
CA SER A 217 8.25 -7.95 9.99
C SER A 217 9.33 -7.32 10.88
N ARG A 218 10.12 -8.14 11.59
CA ARG A 218 11.21 -7.67 12.47
C ARG A 218 12.24 -6.79 11.74
N ASN A 219 12.51 -7.06 10.47
CA ASN A 219 13.49 -6.29 9.68
C ASN A 219 13.05 -4.83 9.44
N ASN A 220 11.74 -4.58 9.46
CA ASN A 220 11.15 -3.27 9.20
C ASN A 220 10.50 -2.65 10.46
N ALA A 221 10.50 -3.36 11.59
CA ALA A 221 9.82 -2.93 12.81
C ALA A 221 10.26 -1.52 13.27
N TRP A 222 11.53 -1.18 13.13
CA TRP A 222 12.05 0.12 13.54
C TRP A 222 11.46 1.28 12.72
N VAL A 223 11.17 1.08 11.42
CA VAL A 223 10.48 2.07 10.58
C VAL A 223 9.06 2.26 11.07
N ILE A 224 8.34 1.14 11.28
CA ILE A 224 6.96 1.16 11.77
C ILE A 224 6.87 1.85 13.13
N HIS A 225 7.77 1.53 14.06
CA HIS A 225 7.80 2.18 15.39
C HIS A 225 8.01 3.69 15.27
N ARG A 226 8.97 4.13 14.44
CA ARG A 226 9.26 5.54 14.25
C ARG A 226 8.08 6.29 13.60
N ALA A 227 7.44 5.70 12.59
CA ALA A 227 6.25 6.26 11.97
C ALA A 227 5.08 6.38 12.97
N LEU A 228 4.78 5.31 13.71
CA LEU A 228 3.74 5.32 14.75
C LEU A 228 4.03 6.33 15.85
N GLU A 229 5.29 6.44 16.29
CA GLU A 229 5.68 7.44 17.30
C GLU A 229 5.35 8.87 16.86
N THR A 230 5.57 9.22 15.58
CA THR A 230 5.23 10.55 15.06
C THR A 230 3.73 10.71 14.87
N MET A 231 3.05 9.73 14.28
CA MET A 231 1.61 9.76 14.01
C MET A 231 0.78 9.89 15.30
N LEU A 232 1.16 9.18 16.37
CA LEU A 232 0.42 9.16 17.63
C LEU A 232 0.61 10.42 18.47
N LYS A 233 1.54 11.31 18.11
CA LYS A 233 1.67 12.63 18.76
C LYS A 233 0.50 13.56 18.45
N GLY A 234 -0.29 13.28 17.40
CA GLY A 234 -1.50 14.02 17.04
C GLY A 234 -1.27 15.46 16.56
N HIS A 235 -0.03 15.81 16.18
CA HIS A 235 0.30 17.17 15.72
C HIS A 235 -0.03 17.41 14.24
N ASP A 236 -0.07 16.36 13.44
CA ASP A 236 -0.18 16.44 11.97
C ASP A 236 -1.59 16.08 11.48
N THR A 237 -2.61 16.11 12.36
CA THR A 237 -4.00 15.79 11.97
C THR A 237 -4.56 16.83 11.00
N THR A 238 -5.54 16.41 10.20
CA THR A 238 -6.02 17.18 9.06
C THR A 238 -7.39 17.80 9.26
N ASP A 239 -7.97 17.70 10.46
CA ASP A 239 -9.30 18.22 10.79
C ASP A 239 -9.52 19.65 10.31
N ASP A 240 -8.53 20.53 10.55
CA ASP A 240 -8.56 21.94 10.14
C ASP A 240 -8.15 22.19 8.67
N LEU A 241 -7.59 21.17 8.00
CA LEU A 241 -7.13 21.25 6.61
C LEU A 241 -8.22 20.83 5.63
N LEU A 242 -8.96 19.76 5.97
CA LEU A 242 -9.97 19.13 5.10
C LEU A 242 -11.04 20.12 4.59
N PRO A 243 -11.58 21.06 5.40
CA PRO A 243 -12.56 22.04 4.90
C PRO A 243 -12.01 23.01 3.84
N LYS A 244 -10.69 23.11 3.70
CA LYS A 244 -10.00 24.02 2.77
C LYS A 244 -9.77 23.39 1.40
N LEU A 245 -9.91 22.07 1.29
CA LEU A 245 -9.75 21.36 0.02
C LEU A 245 -10.78 21.81 -1.01
N LYS A 246 -10.34 22.05 -2.25
CA LYS A 246 -11.19 22.60 -3.32
C LYS A 246 -11.40 21.62 -4.49
N MET A 247 -10.49 20.64 -4.66
CA MET A 247 -10.61 19.63 -5.70
C MET A 247 -11.77 18.66 -5.39
N PRO A 248 -12.29 17.95 -6.40
CA PRO A 248 -13.19 16.82 -6.16
C PRO A 248 -12.52 15.75 -5.28
N VAL A 249 -13.26 15.21 -4.32
CA VAL A 249 -12.77 14.18 -3.39
C VAL A 249 -13.70 12.97 -3.42
N LEU A 250 -13.13 11.78 -3.61
CA LEU A 250 -13.78 10.50 -3.41
C LEU A 250 -13.26 9.86 -2.12
N ILE A 251 -14.15 9.48 -1.24
CA ILE A 251 -13.86 8.76 0.01
C ILE A 251 -14.41 7.34 -0.16
N VAL A 252 -13.55 6.34 -0.11
CA VAL A 252 -13.90 4.91 -0.24
C VAL A 252 -13.62 4.25 1.09
N TRP A 253 -14.61 3.52 1.65
CA TRP A 253 -14.47 2.99 2.99
C TRP A 253 -15.12 1.63 3.18
N GLY A 254 -14.38 0.67 3.75
CA GLY A 254 -14.95 -0.61 4.17
C GLY A 254 -15.87 -0.46 5.39
N ASP A 255 -17.06 -1.02 5.34
CA ASP A 255 -18.03 -0.95 6.46
C ASP A 255 -17.62 -1.81 7.67
N LYS A 256 -16.62 -2.67 7.50
CA LYS A 256 -16.02 -3.56 8.52
C LYS A 256 -14.57 -3.20 8.85
N ASP A 257 -14.17 -1.96 8.64
CA ASP A 257 -12.85 -1.48 9.03
C ASP A 257 -12.78 -1.28 10.56
N PHE A 258 -11.86 -2.03 11.21
CA PHE A 258 -11.64 -1.92 12.66
C PHE A 258 -10.33 -1.16 12.99
N ILE A 259 -9.54 -0.76 11.99
CA ILE A 259 -8.35 0.09 12.17
C ILE A 259 -8.77 1.57 12.14
N THR A 260 -9.43 1.99 11.05
CA THR A 260 -10.02 3.32 10.88
C THR A 260 -11.53 3.13 10.70
N PRO A 261 -12.33 3.18 11.77
CA PRO A 261 -13.76 2.89 11.67
C PRO A 261 -14.49 3.81 10.69
N LEU A 262 -15.56 3.32 10.04
CA LEU A 262 -16.38 4.08 9.08
C LEU A 262 -16.86 5.44 9.60
N SER A 263 -16.94 5.60 10.93
CA SER A 263 -17.22 6.90 11.57
C SER A 263 -16.21 7.99 11.16
N GLN A 264 -14.94 7.62 10.98
CA GLN A 264 -13.90 8.54 10.50
C GLN A 264 -14.17 8.96 9.05
N GLY A 265 -14.51 8.03 8.16
CA GLY A 265 -14.88 8.34 6.78
C GLY A 265 -16.10 9.26 6.69
N LYS A 266 -17.11 9.06 7.54
CA LYS A 266 -18.26 9.95 7.65
C LYS A 266 -17.88 11.35 8.18
N THR A 267 -16.93 11.42 9.11
CA THR A 267 -16.41 12.70 9.63
C THR A 267 -15.63 13.43 8.54
N ILE A 268 -14.74 12.76 7.80
CA ILE A 268 -14.02 13.34 6.67
C ILE A 268 -15.01 13.87 5.62
N HIS A 269 -16.04 13.09 5.28
CA HIS A 269 -17.08 13.50 4.34
C HIS A 269 -17.84 14.74 4.81
N LYS A 270 -18.15 14.83 6.11
CA LYS A 270 -18.78 16.03 6.71
C LYS A 270 -17.88 17.27 6.62
N LEU A 271 -16.55 17.09 6.80
CA LEU A 271 -15.57 18.16 6.72
C LEU A 271 -15.29 18.62 5.28
N ILE A 272 -15.58 17.77 4.28
CA ILE A 272 -15.44 18.07 2.86
C ILE A 272 -16.80 17.92 2.16
N PRO A 273 -17.69 18.92 2.24
CA PRO A 273 -19.09 18.78 1.78
C PRO A 273 -19.25 18.45 0.29
N GLN A 274 -18.26 18.78 -0.55
CA GLN A 274 -18.24 18.44 -1.98
C GLN A 274 -17.72 17.03 -2.27
N SER A 275 -17.28 16.26 -1.25
CA SER A 275 -16.79 14.89 -1.45
C SER A 275 -17.95 13.92 -1.74
N GLN A 276 -17.59 12.79 -2.34
CA GLN A 276 -18.46 11.62 -2.45
C GLN A 276 -17.98 10.56 -1.44
N LEU A 277 -18.89 9.91 -0.74
CA LEU A 277 -18.59 8.80 0.16
C LEU A 277 -19.15 7.51 -0.41
N ASP A 278 -18.26 6.59 -0.76
CA ASP A 278 -18.57 5.24 -1.23
C ASP A 278 -18.26 4.23 -0.12
N VAL A 279 -19.30 3.61 0.44
CA VAL A 279 -19.18 2.61 1.51
C VAL A 279 -19.20 1.23 0.89
N VAL A 280 -18.14 0.45 1.08
CA VAL A 280 -17.95 -0.87 0.48
C VAL A 280 -18.42 -1.95 1.47
N PRO A 281 -19.54 -2.62 1.19
CA PRO A 281 -20.13 -3.56 2.14
C PRO A 281 -19.27 -4.82 2.30
N GLY A 282 -19.11 -5.28 3.54
CA GLY A 282 -18.37 -6.50 3.87
C GLY A 282 -16.85 -6.36 3.82
N CYS A 283 -16.32 -5.18 3.52
CA CYS A 283 -14.89 -4.94 3.41
C CYS A 283 -14.30 -4.37 4.71
N GLY A 284 -13.09 -4.80 5.05
CA GLY A 284 -12.30 -4.27 6.16
C GLY A 284 -11.31 -3.20 5.71
N HIS A 285 -10.28 -2.99 6.52
CA HIS A 285 -9.22 -1.99 6.27
C HIS A 285 -8.41 -2.23 4.99
N LEU A 286 -8.36 -3.47 4.51
CA LEU A 286 -7.67 -3.83 3.27
C LEU A 286 -8.58 -3.70 2.03
N ALA A 287 -9.55 -2.79 2.02
CA ALA A 287 -10.51 -2.66 0.93
C ALA A 287 -9.86 -2.52 -0.46
N PRO A 288 -8.81 -1.71 -0.70
CA PRO A 288 -8.13 -1.64 -2.00
C PRO A 288 -7.49 -2.95 -2.45
N VAL A 289 -7.14 -3.83 -1.49
CA VAL A 289 -6.48 -5.12 -1.76
C VAL A 289 -7.50 -6.23 -1.97
N GLN A 290 -8.55 -6.29 -1.13
CA GLN A 290 -9.49 -7.42 -1.06
C GLN A 290 -10.79 -7.19 -1.83
N CYS A 291 -11.21 -5.94 -1.95
CA CYS A 291 -12.50 -5.56 -2.53
C CYS A 291 -12.36 -4.71 -3.80
N ALA A 292 -11.23 -4.84 -4.50
CA ALA A 292 -10.94 -4.04 -5.69
C ALA A 292 -11.99 -4.19 -6.80
N ASP A 293 -12.65 -5.32 -6.90
CA ASP A 293 -13.74 -5.61 -7.82
C ASP A 293 -15.03 -4.83 -7.51
N LEU A 294 -15.27 -4.53 -6.24
CA LEU A 294 -16.38 -3.67 -5.82
C LEU A 294 -16.04 -2.17 -5.96
N ILE A 295 -14.78 -1.80 -5.74
CA ILE A 295 -14.31 -0.41 -5.75
C ILE A 295 -14.03 0.06 -7.18
N GLY A 296 -13.39 -0.79 -7.99
CA GLY A 296 -12.78 -0.41 -9.27
C GLY A 296 -13.72 0.29 -10.24
N PRO A 297 -14.95 -0.19 -10.48
CA PRO A 297 -15.89 0.46 -11.38
C PRO A 297 -16.26 1.89 -10.96
N ASN A 298 -16.68 2.07 -9.68
CA ASN A 298 -17.07 3.39 -9.16
C ASN A 298 -15.88 4.36 -9.12
N PHE A 299 -14.71 3.84 -8.75
CA PHE A 299 -13.47 4.62 -8.73
C PHE A 299 -13.10 5.11 -10.14
N ALA A 300 -13.16 4.22 -11.13
CA ALA A 300 -12.88 4.58 -12.51
C ALA A 300 -13.90 5.61 -13.06
N ASP A 301 -15.16 5.53 -12.66
CA ASP A 301 -16.20 6.49 -13.08
C ASP A 301 -16.01 7.88 -12.45
N PHE A 302 -15.61 7.96 -11.19
CA PHE A 302 -15.27 9.24 -10.53
C PHE A 302 -14.13 9.98 -11.24
N LEU A 303 -13.22 9.24 -11.85
CA LEU A 303 -12.03 9.79 -12.52
C LEU A 303 -12.27 10.22 -14.00
N LYS A 304 -13.44 9.96 -14.56
CA LYS A 304 -13.83 10.46 -15.89
C LYS A 304 -14.25 11.93 -15.82
#